data_82f2aaa4fbafa3fd2d027a13c35ee40f
#
_entry.id   82f2aaa4fbafa3fd2d027a13c35ee40f
#
_cell.length_a   1.000
_cell.length_b   1.000
_cell.length_c   1.000
_cell.angle_alpha   90.00
_cell.angle_beta   90.00
_cell.angle_gamma   90.00
#
_symmetry.space_group_name_H-M   'P 1'
#
loop_
_entity.id
_entity.type
_entity.pdbx_description
1 polymer ?
#
loop_
_entity_poly.entity_id
_entity_poly.type
_entity_poly.pdbx_seq_one_letter_code
_entity_poly.pdbx_strand_id
1 'polypeptide(L)'
;FLKDSLERTEVQEEKSTLITDGAYSGKENHDLAAQKNIRLINTDLSGKPVDDILADFVFNETGTKVVRCPAGYEPKSCGYTGDKSQQFHVSFQKEQCANCPHKAQCKAKIYKRVSRVTVSVNSHERAKQQRFMGTEEFRNLFKIRNGVETLPSLLRRRYHADRMSVRGLIRGRFFFGCKIGALNFKKLFTYRKGLGHY
;
A
#
# COMPACT_ATOMS: atom_id res chain seq x y z
N PHE A 1 -9.90 -12.94 2.45
CA PHE A 1 -8.66 -13.73 2.69
C PHE A 1 -7.73 -13.04 3.70
N LEU A 2 -7.20 -11.81 3.42
CA LEU A 2 -6.27 -11.15 4.35
C LEU A 2 -6.96 -10.84 5.69
N LYS A 3 -8.19 -10.31 5.67
CA LYS A 3 -8.99 -10.04 6.85
C LYS A 3 -9.14 -11.30 7.72
N ASP A 4 -9.61 -12.39 7.14
CA ASP A 4 -9.77 -13.67 7.85
C ASP A 4 -8.44 -14.20 8.42
N SER A 5 -7.34 -13.97 7.69
CA SER A 5 -6.00 -14.35 8.15
C SER A 5 -5.58 -13.51 9.36
N LEU A 6 -5.76 -12.18 9.31
CA LEU A 6 -5.43 -11.27 10.39
C LEU A 6 -6.31 -11.50 11.63
N GLU A 7 -7.61 -11.80 11.44
CA GLU A 7 -8.52 -12.12 12.54
C GLU A 7 -8.08 -13.36 13.33
N ARG A 8 -7.53 -14.35 12.64
CA ARG A 8 -7.01 -15.59 13.25
C ARG A 8 -5.59 -15.45 13.82
N THR A 9 -4.88 -14.37 13.46
CA THR A 9 -3.54 -14.13 13.96
C THR A 9 -3.60 -13.60 15.38
N GLU A 10 -2.81 -14.15 16.27
CA GLU A 10 -2.63 -13.64 17.63
C GLU A 10 -1.90 -12.30 17.61
N VAL A 11 -2.10 -11.51 18.67
CA VAL A 11 -1.37 -10.23 18.81
C VAL A 11 0.12 -10.55 18.98
N GLN A 12 0.95 -9.95 18.13
CA GLN A 12 2.39 -10.17 18.17
C GLN A 12 3.02 -9.41 19.34
N GLU A 13 3.92 -10.04 20.07
CA GLU A 13 4.69 -9.39 21.13
C GLU A 13 5.63 -8.33 20.55
N GLU A 14 6.31 -8.65 19.44
CA GLU A 14 7.16 -7.74 18.71
C GLU A 14 6.45 -7.20 17.45
N LYS A 15 6.81 -5.95 17.08
CA LYS A 15 6.28 -5.34 15.86
C LYS A 15 6.77 -6.08 14.63
N SER A 16 5.85 -6.74 13.95
CA SER A 16 6.13 -7.45 12.70
C SER A 16 5.71 -6.64 11.47
N THR A 17 6.25 -6.97 10.30
CA THR A 17 5.92 -6.30 9.04
C THR A 17 5.34 -7.30 8.05
N LEU A 18 4.16 -7.00 7.54
CA LEU A 18 3.47 -7.79 6.52
C LEU A 18 3.47 -7.01 5.19
N ILE A 19 4.06 -7.60 4.16
CA ILE A 19 4.17 -6.98 2.83
C ILE A 19 3.18 -7.66 1.89
N THR A 20 2.27 -6.87 1.31
CA THR A 20 1.22 -7.37 0.41
C THR A 20 1.21 -6.59 -0.90
N ASP A 21 0.40 -7.04 -1.85
CA ASP A 21 0.09 -6.25 -3.04
C ASP A 21 -0.97 -5.17 -2.74
N GLY A 22 -1.24 -4.31 -3.74
CA GLY A 22 -2.17 -3.20 -3.60
C GLY A 22 -3.63 -3.60 -3.39
N ALA A 23 -4.00 -4.86 -3.66
CA ALA A 23 -5.37 -5.34 -3.47
C ALA A 23 -5.80 -5.31 -2.00
N TYR A 24 -4.83 -5.30 -1.08
CA TYR A 24 -5.07 -5.31 0.37
C TYR A 24 -4.89 -3.93 1.03
N SER A 25 -4.86 -2.84 0.26
CA SER A 25 -4.60 -1.47 0.73
C SER A 25 -5.76 -0.79 1.48
N GLY A 26 -6.86 -1.51 1.74
CA GLY A 26 -8.02 -0.96 2.43
C GLY A 26 -7.73 -0.54 3.87
N LYS A 27 -8.32 0.58 4.32
CA LYS A 27 -8.16 1.11 5.69
C LYS A 27 -8.48 0.04 6.74
N GLU A 28 -9.54 -0.73 6.55
CA GLU A 28 -9.94 -1.81 7.45
C GLU A 28 -8.82 -2.84 7.68
N ASN A 29 -8.08 -3.20 6.62
CA ASN A 29 -6.94 -4.12 6.73
C ASN A 29 -5.78 -3.50 7.51
N HIS A 30 -5.50 -2.20 7.32
CA HIS A 30 -4.49 -1.48 8.07
C HIS A 30 -4.83 -1.37 9.55
N ASP A 31 -6.08 -1.03 9.87
CA ASP A 31 -6.56 -0.92 11.25
C ASP A 31 -6.50 -2.27 11.96
N LEU A 32 -6.92 -3.34 11.29
CA LEU A 32 -6.87 -4.70 11.83
C LEU A 32 -5.43 -5.20 12.03
N ALA A 33 -4.54 -4.93 11.09
CA ALA A 33 -3.12 -5.26 11.22
C ALA A 33 -2.48 -4.50 12.39
N ALA A 34 -2.79 -3.21 12.54
CA ALA A 34 -2.28 -2.40 13.64
C ALA A 34 -2.72 -2.93 15.01
N GLN A 35 -3.98 -3.40 15.14
CA GLN A 35 -4.47 -4.05 16.36
C GLN A 35 -3.69 -5.32 16.72
N LYS A 36 -3.07 -5.97 15.74
CA LYS A 36 -2.24 -7.17 15.93
C LYS A 36 -0.74 -6.87 16.05
N ASN A 37 -0.36 -5.60 16.22
CA ASN A 37 1.03 -5.12 16.23
C ASN A 37 1.78 -5.42 14.92
N ILE A 38 1.05 -5.43 13.80
CA ILE A 38 1.58 -5.70 12.46
C ILE A 38 1.58 -4.41 11.64
N ARG A 39 2.74 -4.03 11.09
CA ARG A 39 2.86 -2.96 10.10
C ARG A 39 2.49 -3.52 8.73
N LEU A 40 1.33 -3.18 8.19
CA LEU A 40 0.93 -3.56 6.85
C LEU A 40 1.55 -2.61 5.81
N ILE A 41 2.29 -3.15 4.85
CA ILE A 41 2.90 -2.42 3.74
C ILE A 41 2.40 -3.00 2.43
N ASN A 42 1.87 -2.15 1.55
CA ASN A 42 1.32 -2.54 0.26
C ASN A 42 1.69 -1.54 -0.84
N THR A 43 1.49 -1.94 -2.10
CA THR A 43 1.59 -1.04 -3.26
C THR A 43 0.30 -0.23 -3.44
N ASP A 44 0.36 0.86 -4.21
CA ASP A 44 -0.85 1.55 -4.67
C ASP A 44 -1.57 0.69 -5.72
N LEU A 45 -2.82 0.33 -5.45
CA LEU A 45 -3.64 -0.51 -6.32
C LEU A 45 -3.93 0.15 -7.67
N SER A 46 -4.16 1.46 -7.67
CA SER A 46 -4.65 2.15 -8.87
C SER A 46 -3.56 2.44 -9.90
N GLY A 47 -2.30 2.49 -9.49
CA GLY A 47 -1.16 2.86 -10.33
C GLY A 47 -1.22 4.28 -10.92
N LYS A 48 -2.29 5.04 -10.65
CA LYS A 48 -2.44 6.42 -11.14
C LYS A 48 -1.65 7.38 -10.27
N PRO A 49 -0.87 8.30 -10.85
CA PRO A 49 -0.15 9.30 -10.07
C PRO A 49 -1.13 10.21 -9.32
N VAL A 50 -0.75 10.59 -8.12
CA VAL A 50 -1.43 11.58 -7.30
C VAL A 50 -0.47 12.74 -7.08
N ASP A 51 -0.99 13.96 -6.98
CA ASP A 51 -0.15 15.13 -6.72
C ASP A 51 0.56 14.95 -5.36
N ASP A 52 1.87 14.90 -5.36
CA ASP A 52 2.71 14.61 -4.19
C ASP A 52 2.47 15.61 -3.03
N ILE A 53 2.19 16.87 -3.37
CA ILE A 53 1.89 17.94 -2.41
C ILE A 53 0.71 17.60 -1.48
N LEU A 54 -0.19 16.70 -1.89
CA LEU A 54 -1.34 16.30 -1.08
C LEU A 54 -0.90 15.55 0.18
N ALA A 55 0.26 14.93 0.20
CA ALA A 55 0.82 14.28 1.38
C ALA A 55 1.16 15.25 2.51
N ASP A 56 1.39 16.53 2.19
CA ASP A 56 1.84 17.55 3.14
C ASP A 56 0.69 18.31 3.82
N PHE A 57 -0.56 17.99 3.48
CA PHE A 57 -1.70 18.49 4.24
C PHE A 57 -1.77 17.82 5.60
N VAL A 58 -1.94 18.60 6.65
CA VAL A 58 -2.06 18.10 8.02
C VAL A 58 -3.53 17.99 8.38
N PHE A 59 -3.96 16.79 8.75
CA PHE A 59 -5.28 16.52 9.32
C PHE A 59 -5.21 16.47 10.84
N ASN A 60 -6.35 16.68 11.50
CA ASN A 60 -6.47 16.41 12.92
C ASN A 60 -6.34 14.91 13.21
N GLU A 61 -6.18 14.53 14.48
CA GLU A 61 -5.98 13.13 14.92
C GLU A 61 -7.10 12.18 14.44
N THR A 62 -8.33 12.70 14.36
CA THR A 62 -9.49 11.92 13.90
C THR A 62 -9.62 11.85 12.36
N GLY A 63 -8.80 12.59 11.59
CA GLY A 63 -8.88 12.64 10.13
C GLY A 63 -10.13 13.35 9.59
N THR A 64 -10.85 14.09 10.43
CA THR A 64 -12.14 14.73 10.11
C THR A 64 -12.03 16.17 9.66
N LYS A 65 -10.85 16.79 9.78
CA LYS A 65 -10.61 18.19 9.44
C LYS A 65 -9.16 18.42 9.01
N VAL A 66 -8.98 19.23 7.98
CA VAL A 66 -7.66 19.76 7.63
C VAL A 66 -7.29 20.88 8.59
N VAL A 67 -6.14 20.78 9.24
CA VAL A 67 -5.62 21.75 10.23
C VAL A 67 -4.62 22.70 9.59
N ARG A 68 -3.80 22.21 8.63
CA ARG A 68 -2.76 23.02 8.02
C ARG A 68 -2.51 22.61 6.57
N CYS A 69 -2.25 23.59 5.70
CA CYS A 69 -1.84 23.34 4.32
C CYS A 69 -0.32 23.13 4.20
N PRO A 70 0.21 22.67 3.05
CA PRO A 70 1.64 22.49 2.83
C PRO A 70 2.52 23.72 3.06
N ALA A 71 1.98 24.92 2.86
CA ALA A 71 2.66 26.20 3.15
C ALA A 71 2.54 26.63 4.63
N GLY A 72 1.97 25.80 5.50
CA GLY A 72 1.86 26.08 6.93
C GLY A 72 0.63 26.93 7.36
N TYR A 73 -0.21 27.33 6.43
CA TYR A 73 -1.38 28.17 6.76
C TYR A 73 -2.53 27.33 7.34
N GLU A 74 -3.20 27.91 8.34
CA GLU A 74 -4.43 27.36 8.89
C GLU A 74 -5.65 27.78 8.04
N PRO A 75 -6.60 26.87 7.82
CA PRO A 75 -7.79 27.19 7.04
C PRO A 75 -8.77 28.06 7.83
N LYS A 76 -9.45 29.02 7.13
CA LYS A 76 -10.58 29.77 7.68
C LYS A 76 -11.78 28.87 7.93
N SER A 77 -12.01 27.91 7.02
CA SER A 77 -13.09 26.92 7.15
C SER A 77 -12.70 25.64 6.44
N CYS A 78 -13.22 24.55 6.97
CA CYS A 78 -13.06 23.22 6.39
C CYS A 78 -14.45 22.55 6.38
N GLY A 79 -15.02 22.39 5.19
CA GLY A 79 -16.29 21.70 4.98
C GLY A 79 -16.05 20.29 4.46
N TYR A 80 -16.77 19.33 4.99
CA TYR A 80 -16.74 17.94 4.54
C TYR A 80 -17.90 17.66 3.59
N THR A 81 -17.63 17.05 2.46
CA THR A 81 -18.64 16.70 1.45
C THR A 81 -18.89 15.21 1.46
N GLY A 82 -19.90 14.80 2.22
CA GLY A 82 -20.54 13.49 2.19
C GLY A 82 -19.64 12.24 2.28
N ASP A 83 -20.22 11.13 2.70
CA ASP A 83 -19.49 9.89 2.96
C ASP A 83 -18.92 9.21 1.72
N LYS A 84 -19.53 9.42 0.55
CA LYS A 84 -19.08 8.77 -0.69
C LYS A 84 -17.80 9.35 -1.28
N SER A 85 -17.59 10.67 -1.18
CA SER A 85 -16.43 11.34 -1.78
C SER A 85 -15.28 11.53 -0.81
N GLN A 86 -15.52 11.52 0.49
CA GLN A 86 -14.54 11.80 1.57
C GLN A 86 -13.66 13.01 1.24
N GLN A 87 -14.28 14.07 0.71
CA GLN A 87 -13.60 15.29 0.27
C GLN A 87 -13.81 16.41 1.25
N PHE A 88 -12.75 17.18 1.48
CA PHE A 88 -12.77 18.41 2.24
C PHE A 88 -12.63 19.60 1.31
N HIS A 89 -13.53 20.56 1.44
CA HIS A 89 -13.42 21.88 0.84
C HIS A 89 -12.81 22.84 1.86
N VAL A 90 -11.53 23.11 1.67
CA VAL A 90 -10.73 23.88 2.61
C VAL A 90 -10.59 25.30 2.08
N SER A 91 -11.01 26.30 2.86
CA SER A 91 -10.94 27.71 2.48
C SER A 91 -9.84 28.43 3.24
N PHE A 92 -9.04 29.21 2.52
CA PHE A 92 -7.95 30.05 3.03
C PHE A 92 -8.16 31.50 2.70
N GLN A 93 -7.37 32.40 3.29
CA GLN A 93 -7.32 33.80 2.86
C GLN A 93 -6.83 33.87 1.40
N LYS A 94 -7.43 34.77 0.62
CA LYS A 94 -7.10 34.90 -0.80
C LYS A 94 -5.61 35.15 -1.02
N GLU A 95 -5.04 36.05 -0.25
CA GLU A 95 -3.65 36.49 -0.34
C GLU A 95 -2.66 35.36 -0.06
N GLN A 96 -2.98 34.47 0.88
CA GLN A 96 -2.16 33.31 1.24
C GLN A 96 -1.94 32.35 0.07
N CYS A 97 -3.02 32.06 -0.69
CA CYS A 97 -2.92 31.17 -1.84
C CYS A 97 -2.51 31.89 -3.12
N ALA A 98 -2.84 33.18 -3.27
CA ALA A 98 -2.49 33.95 -4.47
C ALA A 98 -0.98 34.01 -4.68
N ASN A 99 -0.22 34.22 -3.59
CA ASN A 99 1.24 34.36 -3.59
C ASN A 99 1.97 33.06 -3.15
N CYS A 100 1.26 31.95 -3.01
CA CYS A 100 1.82 30.70 -2.54
C CYS A 100 2.62 29.99 -3.65
N PRO A 101 3.86 29.55 -3.39
CA PRO A 101 4.67 28.80 -4.36
C PRO A 101 4.01 27.47 -4.76
N HIS A 102 3.21 26.88 -3.86
CA HIS A 102 2.52 25.61 -4.09
C HIS A 102 1.14 25.74 -4.76
N LYS A 103 0.74 26.96 -5.17
CA LYS A 103 -0.59 27.24 -5.75
C LYS A 103 -0.96 26.31 -6.91
N ALA A 104 -0.04 26.10 -7.85
CA ALA A 104 -0.25 25.26 -9.02
C ALA A 104 -0.41 23.78 -8.64
N GLN A 105 0.41 23.29 -7.72
CA GLN A 105 0.40 21.91 -7.24
C GLN A 105 -0.84 21.61 -6.38
N CYS A 106 -1.25 22.54 -5.52
CA CYS A 106 -2.47 22.43 -4.72
C CYS A 106 -3.76 22.60 -5.55
N LYS A 107 -3.65 23.06 -6.80
CA LYS A 107 -4.81 23.38 -7.68
C LYS A 107 -5.79 24.31 -6.99
N ALA A 108 -5.26 25.30 -6.24
CA ALA A 108 -6.05 26.24 -5.47
C ALA A 108 -6.88 27.15 -6.39
N LYS A 109 -8.20 27.17 -6.18
CA LYS A 109 -9.13 28.07 -6.88
C LYS A 109 -9.24 29.37 -6.12
N ILE A 110 -8.88 30.48 -6.77
CA ILE A 110 -8.93 31.82 -6.18
C ILE A 110 -10.27 32.46 -6.50
N TYR A 111 -11.00 32.84 -5.47
CA TYR A 111 -12.26 33.59 -5.56
C TYR A 111 -12.08 35.06 -5.09
N LYS A 112 -13.14 35.85 -5.19
CA LYS A 112 -13.10 37.29 -4.81
C LYS A 112 -12.62 37.54 -3.37
N ARG A 113 -13.05 36.71 -2.41
CA ARG A 113 -12.77 36.87 -0.96
C ARG A 113 -11.96 35.75 -0.33
N VAL A 114 -11.92 34.60 -0.93
CA VAL A 114 -11.28 33.39 -0.38
C VAL A 114 -10.62 32.57 -1.47
N SER A 115 -9.68 31.76 -1.09
CA SER A 115 -9.13 30.68 -1.93
C SER A 115 -9.63 29.35 -1.42
N ARG A 116 -9.93 28.43 -2.32
CA ARG A 116 -10.43 27.09 -1.97
C ARG A 116 -9.56 26.00 -2.56
N VAL A 117 -9.24 25.01 -1.74
CA VAL A 117 -8.59 23.77 -2.14
C VAL A 117 -9.50 22.60 -1.79
N THR A 118 -9.57 21.60 -2.67
CA THR A 118 -10.30 20.37 -2.39
C THR A 118 -9.29 19.26 -2.12
N VAL A 119 -9.38 18.64 -0.95
CA VAL A 119 -8.50 17.55 -0.54
C VAL A 119 -9.34 16.33 -0.18
N SER A 120 -9.03 15.19 -0.77
CA SER A 120 -9.63 13.91 -0.40
C SER A 120 -8.71 13.16 0.57
N VAL A 121 -9.27 12.55 1.62
CA VAL A 121 -8.51 11.67 2.52
C VAL A 121 -7.82 10.56 1.75
N ASN A 122 -8.53 9.93 0.83
CA ASN A 122 -7.97 8.87 0.00
C ASN A 122 -6.80 9.35 -0.85
N SER A 123 -6.90 10.57 -1.44
CA SER A 123 -5.80 11.14 -2.23
C SER A 123 -4.60 11.51 -1.37
N HIS A 124 -4.84 12.00 -0.15
CA HIS A 124 -3.80 12.29 0.82
C HIS A 124 -3.04 11.03 1.24
N GLU A 125 -3.75 9.98 1.66
CA GLU A 125 -3.12 8.71 2.05
C GLU A 125 -2.38 8.05 0.87
N ARG A 126 -2.95 8.12 -0.34
CA ARG A 126 -2.28 7.63 -1.55
C ARG A 126 -1.02 8.41 -1.89
N ALA A 127 -1.02 9.74 -1.72
CA ALA A 127 0.17 10.56 -1.93
C ALA A 127 1.28 10.18 -0.93
N LYS A 128 0.95 9.98 0.35
CA LYS A 128 1.88 9.47 1.35
C LYS A 128 2.43 8.09 0.96
N GLN A 129 1.56 7.20 0.52
CA GLN A 129 1.95 5.86 0.11
C GLN A 129 2.86 5.89 -1.11
N GLN A 130 2.53 6.67 -2.15
CA GLN A 130 3.37 6.82 -3.34
C GLN A 130 4.74 7.42 -3.01
N ARG A 131 4.79 8.42 -2.10
CA ARG A 131 6.04 8.99 -1.59
C ARG A 131 6.87 7.93 -0.86
N PHE A 132 6.27 7.14 0.01
CA PHE A 132 6.93 6.03 0.69
C PHE A 132 7.45 4.97 -0.31
N MET A 133 6.68 4.64 -1.36
CA MET A 133 7.11 3.71 -2.41
C MET A 133 8.36 4.17 -3.15
N GLY A 134 8.63 5.49 -3.20
CA GLY A 134 9.86 6.06 -3.76
C GLY A 134 11.10 5.88 -2.88
N THR A 135 10.96 5.49 -1.62
CA THR A 135 12.06 5.36 -0.66
C THR A 135 12.90 4.10 -0.88
N GLU A 136 14.13 4.13 -0.39
CA GLU A 136 15.01 2.96 -0.39
C GLU A 136 14.50 1.86 0.56
N GLU A 137 13.94 2.26 1.72
CA GLU A 137 13.31 1.35 2.67
C GLU A 137 12.25 0.48 1.96
N PHE A 138 11.32 1.11 1.25
CA PHE A 138 10.28 0.39 0.52
C PHE A 138 10.88 -0.55 -0.52
N ARG A 139 11.84 -0.09 -1.33
CA ARG A 139 12.50 -0.92 -2.35
C ARG A 139 13.16 -2.16 -1.76
N ASN A 140 13.80 -2.04 -0.60
CA ASN A 140 14.43 -3.17 0.07
C ASN A 140 13.40 -4.17 0.62
N LEU A 141 12.32 -3.68 1.22
CA LEU A 141 11.21 -4.52 1.68
C LEU A 141 10.54 -5.28 0.52
N PHE A 142 10.33 -4.61 -0.61
CA PHE A 142 9.72 -5.24 -1.78
C PHE A 142 10.62 -6.26 -2.50
N LYS A 143 11.94 -6.16 -2.37
CA LYS A 143 12.84 -7.24 -2.83
C LYS A 143 12.54 -8.56 -2.12
N ILE A 144 12.23 -8.52 -0.82
CA ILE A 144 11.84 -9.71 -0.04
C ILE A 144 10.55 -10.31 -0.59
N ARG A 145 9.52 -9.48 -0.84
CA ARG A 145 8.26 -9.93 -1.44
C ARG A 145 8.45 -10.57 -2.81
N ASN A 146 9.26 -9.96 -3.67
CA ASN A 146 9.53 -10.50 -5.01
C ASN A 146 10.18 -11.88 -4.93
N GLY A 147 10.94 -12.18 -3.88
CA GLY A 147 11.49 -13.50 -3.60
C GLY A 147 10.42 -14.58 -3.47
N VAL A 148 9.26 -14.27 -2.90
CA VAL A 148 8.14 -15.21 -2.75
C VAL A 148 7.57 -15.61 -4.12
N GLU A 149 7.50 -14.69 -5.06
CA GLU A 149 6.97 -14.93 -6.41
C GLU A 149 7.90 -15.79 -7.28
N THR A 150 9.17 -15.91 -6.90
CA THR A 150 10.12 -16.77 -7.64
C THR A 150 9.75 -18.25 -7.58
N LEU A 151 9.16 -18.73 -6.47
CA LEU A 151 8.78 -20.12 -6.30
C LEU A 151 7.65 -20.56 -7.25
N PRO A 152 6.51 -19.88 -7.32
CA PRO A 152 5.46 -20.17 -8.29
C PRO A 152 5.96 -20.07 -9.75
N SER A 153 6.77 -19.05 -10.04
CA SER A 153 7.38 -18.88 -11.37
C SER A 153 8.30 -20.03 -11.73
N LEU A 154 9.13 -20.49 -10.80
CA LEU A 154 10.02 -21.63 -10.97
C LEU A 154 9.24 -22.93 -11.20
N LEU A 155 8.21 -23.18 -10.38
CA LEU A 155 7.32 -24.34 -10.52
C LEU A 155 6.64 -24.35 -11.89
N ARG A 156 6.15 -23.21 -12.36
CA ARG A 156 5.52 -23.06 -13.67
C ARG A 156 6.51 -23.30 -14.81
N ARG A 157 7.63 -22.55 -14.81
CA ARG A 157 8.57 -22.53 -15.95
C ARG A 157 9.44 -23.78 -16.03
N ARG A 158 9.92 -24.27 -14.89
CA ARG A 158 10.91 -25.36 -14.86
C ARG A 158 10.28 -26.74 -14.61
N TYR A 159 9.23 -26.77 -13.79
CA TYR A 159 8.54 -27.99 -13.42
C TYR A 159 7.20 -28.17 -14.14
N HIS A 160 6.82 -27.23 -15.01
CA HIS A 160 5.57 -27.24 -15.77
C HIS A 160 4.35 -27.56 -14.88
N ALA A 161 4.25 -26.90 -13.72
CA ALA A 161 3.21 -27.15 -12.75
C ALA A 161 1.81 -26.71 -13.23
N ASP A 162 1.75 -25.84 -14.23
CA ASP A 162 0.54 -25.41 -14.95
C ASP A 162 0.10 -26.39 -16.04
N ARG A 163 0.95 -27.36 -16.43
CA ARG A 163 0.66 -28.37 -17.43
C ARG A 163 0.62 -29.75 -16.78
N MET A 164 -0.52 -30.07 -16.20
CA MET A 164 -0.71 -31.36 -15.54
C MET A 164 -1.24 -32.39 -16.53
N SER A 165 -0.55 -33.52 -16.64
CA SER A 165 -0.94 -34.68 -17.49
C SER A 165 -2.03 -35.52 -16.85
N VAL A 166 -2.51 -35.16 -15.67
CA VAL A 166 -3.52 -35.90 -14.90
C VAL A 166 -4.80 -35.06 -14.72
N ARG A 167 -5.95 -35.74 -14.68
CA ARG A 167 -7.26 -35.10 -14.42
C ARG A 167 -7.79 -35.51 -13.04
N GLY A 168 -8.59 -34.63 -12.44
CA GLY A 168 -9.21 -34.82 -11.14
C GLY A 168 -8.40 -34.28 -9.98
N LEU A 169 -9.12 -33.86 -8.93
CA LEU A 169 -8.54 -33.12 -7.80
C LEU A 169 -7.47 -33.92 -7.04
N ILE A 170 -7.75 -35.20 -6.74
CA ILE A 170 -6.86 -36.07 -5.96
C ILE A 170 -5.55 -36.32 -6.72
N ARG A 171 -5.66 -36.73 -7.99
CA ARG A 171 -4.49 -36.98 -8.84
C ARG A 171 -3.70 -35.71 -9.09
N GLY A 172 -4.40 -34.57 -9.30
CA GLY A 172 -3.79 -33.25 -9.47
C GLY A 172 -2.99 -32.82 -8.25
N ARG A 173 -3.55 -32.98 -7.03
CA ARG A 173 -2.85 -32.68 -5.77
C ARG A 173 -1.60 -33.55 -5.59
N PHE A 174 -1.72 -34.83 -5.84
CA PHE A 174 -0.57 -35.76 -5.74
C PHE A 174 0.53 -35.38 -6.73
N PHE A 175 0.19 -35.17 -8.00
CA PHE A 175 1.13 -34.79 -9.04
C PHE A 175 1.83 -33.45 -8.76
N PHE A 176 1.06 -32.46 -8.30
CA PHE A 176 1.61 -31.17 -7.88
C PHE A 176 2.52 -31.32 -6.65
N GLY A 177 2.12 -32.11 -5.66
CA GLY A 177 2.94 -32.45 -4.49
C GLY A 177 4.28 -33.05 -4.86
N CYS A 178 4.31 -33.97 -5.82
CA CYS A 178 5.56 -34.55 -6.35
C CYS A 178 6.49 -33.48 -6.95
N LYS A 179 5.95 -32.51 -7.69
CA LYS A 179 6.75 -31.40 -8.25
C LYS A 179 7.32 -30.49 -7.16
N ILE A 180 6.55 -30.20 -6.11
CA ILE A 180 7.04 -29.47 -4.94
C ILE A 180 8.14 -30.28 -4.23
N GLY A 181 7.93 -31.57 -4.03
CA GLY A 181 8.94 -32.47 -3.46
C GLY A 181 10.25 -32.44 -4.24
N ALA A 182 10.18 -32.58 -5.56
CA ALA A 182 11.36 -32.54 -6.44
C ALA A 182 12.10 -31.18 -6.33
N LEU A 183 11.36 -30.06 -6.25
CA LEU A 183 11.95 -28.73 -6.03
C LEU A 183 12.68 -28.64 -4.69
N ASN A 184 12.05 -29.13 -3.62
CA ASN A 184 12.62 -29.09 -2.27
C ASN A 184 13.87 -29.97 -2.17
N PHE A 185 13.86 -31.19 -2.72
CA PHE A 185 15.04 -32.06 -2.80
C PHE A 185 16.18 -31.39 -3.56
N LYS A 186 15.88 -30.77 -4.70
CA LYS A 186 16.89 -30.03 -5.45
C LYS A 186 17.50 -28.88 -4.65
N LYS A 187 16.69 -28.09 -3.94
CA LYS A 187 17.17 -27.00 -3.08
C LYS A 187 18.06 -27.54 -1.95
N LEU A 188 17.62 -28.61 -1.27
CA LEU A 188 18.39 -29.25 -0.22
C LEU A 188 19.74 -29.78 -0.74
N PHE A 189 19.75 -30.42 -1.90
CA PHE A 189 20.96 -30.91 -2.52
C PHE A 189 21.93 -29.81 -2.92
N THR A 190 21.40 -28.68 -3.46
CA THR A 190 22.20 -27.51 -3.79
C THR A 190 22.82 -26.88 -2.54
N TYR A 191 22.03 -26.76 -1.47
CA TYR A 191 22.50 -26.25 -0.19
C TYR A 191 23.62 -27.12 0.41
N ARG A 192 23.44 -28.44 0.43
CA ARG A 192 24.46 -29.39 0.93
C ARG A 192 25.75 -29.36 0.12
N LYS A 193 25.68 -29.05 -1.18
CA LYS A 193 26.90 -28.90 -2.02
C LYS A 193 27.63 -27.58 -1.82
N GLY A 194 27.19 -26.72 -0.90
CA GLY A 194 27.78 -25.41 -0.69
C GLY A 194 27.56 -24.43 -1.85
N LEU A 195 26.67 -24.77 -2.80
CA LEU A 195 26.28 -23.91 -3.93
C LEU A 195 25.11 -23.02 -3.52
N GLY A 196 25.20 -22.39 -2.35
CA GLY A 196 24.14 -21.58 -1.74
C GLY A 196 23.85 -20.25 -2.44
N HIS A 197 23.67 -20.25 -3.76
CA HIS A 197 23.11 -19.12 -4.48
C HIS A 197 21.62 -19.39 -4.73
N TYR A 198 20.78 -18.56 -4.08
CA TYR A 198 19.33 -18.49 -4.31
C TYR A 198 19.04 -17.58 -5.49
#